data_c784de4a0300c6ac9e3feb14fe974fa1
#
_entry.id   c784de4a0300c6ac9e3feb14fe974fa1
#
_cell.length_a   1.000
_cell.length_b   1.000
_cell.length_c   1.000
_cell.angle_alpha   90.00
_cell.angle_beta   90.00
_cell.angle_gamma   90.00
#
_symmetry.space_group_name_H-M   'P 1'
#
loop_
_entity.id
_entity.type
_entity.pdbx_description
1 polymer ?
#
loop_
_entity_poly.entity_id
_entity_poly.type
_entity_poly.pdbx_seq_one_letter_code
_entity_poly.pdbx_strand_id
1 'polypeptide(L)'
;MINHEESSQNTSHEPEHPGSMGPLAIRIWHVYDKPIPAGYRVLVERLWPRGQRKTDLSLVNWARNLAPSTALRQWFHHDPALWEEFRQRYMAELQDRVPEAQALLSAATGQDLVLLYAAHDQQHNGALVLAEFLRDLIQEPKG
;
A
#
# COMPACT_ATOMS: atom_id res chain seq x y z
N MET A 1 13.40 -29.06 -27.72
CA MET A 1 13.54 -28.63 -27.42
C MET A 1 13.26 -28.09 -26.84
N ILE A 2 13.06 -28.06 -27.00
CA ILE A 2 13.08 -27.55 -26.50
C ILE A 2 12.93 -26.94 -25.78
N ASN A 3 12.64 -26.90 -25.75
CA ASN A 3 12.77 -26.29 -25.08
C ASN A 3 12.51 -25.63 -24.53
N HIS A 4 12.20 -25.63 -24.63
CA HIS A 4 12.29 -25.00 -24.10
C HIS A 4 11.93 -24.40 -23.55
N GLU A 5 11.82 -24.54 -23.58
CA GLU A 5 11.93 -24.10 -23.13
C GLU A 5 11.80 -23.44 -22.57
N GLU A 6 11.73 -23.64 -22.77
CA GLU A 6 12.00 -23.15 -22.31
C GLU A 6 11.84 -22.44 -21.80
N SER A 7 11.65 -22.74 -22.18
CA SER A 7 11.94 -22.12 -21.65
C SER A 7 11.81 -21.49 -20.95
N SER A 8 11.60 -21.72 -21.21
CA SER A 8 11.94 -21.16 -20.56
C SER A 8 11.95 -20.59 -19.76
N GLN A 9 11.83 -20.76 -19.84
CA GLN A 9 12.22 -20.33 -19.16
C GLN A 9 12.35 -19.83 -18.41
N ASN A 10 12.30 -20.11 -18.59
CA ASN A 10 12.84 -19.77 -17.81
C ASN A 10 12.96 -19.47 -17.10
N THR A 11 12.78 -19.75 -17.19
CA THR A 11 13.26 -19.50 -16.43
C THR A 11 13.54 -19.17 -15.62
N SER A 12 13.47 -19.36 -15.67
CA SER A 12 14.01 -19.02 -14.95
C SER A 12 14.07 -18.67 -14.11
N HIS A 13 13.95 -18.89 -14.11
CA HIS A 13 14.16 -18.43 -13.33
C HIS A 13 14.21 -18.12 -12.39
N GLU A 14 14.43 -18.36 -12.13
CA GLU A 14 14.63 -18.13 -11.22
C GLU A 14 14.78 -17.88 -10.24
N PRO A 15 14.93 -18.04 -9.83
CA PRO A 15 14.71 -17.94 -8.76
C PRO A 15 14.37 -16.97 -8.11
N GLU A 16 14.13 -16.74 -7.95
CA GLU A 16 13.77 -15.78 -7.58
C GLU A 16 13.89 -15.44 -6.26
N HIS A 17 14.24 -14.31 -5.88
CA HIS A 17 14.16 -14.03 -4.55
C HIS A 17 12.88 -13.41 -4.20
N PRO A 18 12.48 -13.43 -2.89
CA PRO A 18 11.20 -12.89 -2.46
C PRO A 18 11.01 -11.43 -2.84
N GLY A 19 12.07 -10.68 -2.84
CA GLY A 19 11.97 -9.27 -3.19
C GLY A 19 11.52 -9.05 -4.60
N SER A 20 11.74 -10.03 -5.49
CA SER A 20 11.32 -9.86 -6.85
C SER A 20 9.82 -10.08 -7.05
N MET A 21 9.11 -10.48 -5.99
CA MET A 21 7.68 -10.73 -6.05
C MET A 21 6.84 -9.56 -5.58
N GLY A 22 7.40 -8.41 -5.42
CA GLY A 22 6.67 -7.26 -4.94
C GLY A 22 6.70 -6.10 -5.91
N PRO A 23 6.21 -4.95 -5.48
CA PRO A 23 6.16 -3.75 -6.33
C PRO A 23 7.55 -3.21 -6.61
N LEU A 24 7.66 -2.43 -7.67
CA LEU A 24 8.91 -1.75 -8.01
C LEU A 24 9.23 -0.66 -7.00
N ALA A 25 8.21 0.09 -6.60
CA ALA A 25 8.35 1.15 -5.60
C ALA A 25 7.01 1.33 -4.90
N ILE A 26 7.03 1.89 -3.71
CA ILE A 26 5.82 2.27 -2.99
C ILE A 26 5.78 3.78 -2.98
N ARG A 27 4.73 4.35 -3.58
CA ARG A 27 4.55 5.78 -3.67
C ARG A 27 3.32 6.18 -2.89
N ILE A 28 3.39 7.32 -2.25
CA ILE A 28 2.29 7.88 -1.47
C ILE A 28 1.81 9.12 -2.20
N TRP A 29 0.51 9.22 -2.47
CA TRP A 29 0.01 10.29 -3.32
C TRP A 29 -1.32 10.80 -2.80
N HIS A 30 -1.45 12.11 -2.74
CA HIS A 30 -2.69 12.76 -2.31
C HIS A 30 -3.70 12.69 -3.46
N VAL A 31 -4.92 12.27 -3.16
CA VAL A 31 -5.91 12.02 -4.23
C VAL A 31 -6.24 13.27 -5.04
N TYR A 32 -6.05 14.45 -4.45
CA TYR A 32 -6.40 15.70 -5.14
C TYR A 32 -5.25 16.28 -5.94
N ASP A 33 -4.06 15.66 -5.90
CA ASP A 33 -2.93 16.11 -6.72
C ASP A 33 -2.96 15.37 -8.04
N LYS A 34 -3.28 16.09 -9.09
CA LYS A 34 -3.40 15.51 -10.42
C LYS A 34 -2.25 15.96 -11.31
N PRO A 35 -1.78 15.09 -12.19
CA PRO A 35 -2.25 13.74 -12.46
C PRO A 35 -1.70 12.75 -11.45
N ILE A 36 -2.48 11.71 -11.17
CA ILE A 36 -2.05 10.64 -10.29
C ILE A 36 -1.10 9.73 -11.08
N PRO A 37 0.02 9.30 -10.49
CA PRO A 37 0.97 8.45 -11.21
C PRO A 37 0.36 7.11 -11.60
N ALA A 38 0.88 6.56 -12.67
CA ALA A 38 0.48 5.23 -13.11
C ALA A 38 1.00 4.17 -12.14
N GLY A 39 0.32 3.04 -12.11
CA GLY A 39 0.72 1.93 -11.28
C GLY A 39 -0.50 1.21 -10.71
N TYR A 40 -0.25 0.43 -9.67
CA TYR A 40 -1.32 -0.26 -8.96
C TYR A 40 -1.87 0.74 -7.94
N ARG A 41 -2.92 1.43 -8.31
CA ARG A 41 -3.51 2.50 -7.49
C ARG A 41 -4.46 1.92 -6.47
N VAL A 42 -4.23 2.23 -5.20
CA VAL A 42 -5.02 1.69 -4.09
C VAL A 42 -5.44 2.83 -3.19
N LEU A 43 -6.73 2.94 -2.93
CA LEU A 43 -7.21 3.91 -1.96
C LEU A 43 -7.08 3.28 -0.57
N VAL A 44 -6.37 3.97 0.33
CA VAL A 44 -6.12 3.47 1.68
C VAL A 44 -6.87 4.30 2.72
N GLU A 45 -8.15 4.49 2.47
CA GLU A 45 -9.05 5.24 3.34
C GLU A 45 -10.27 4.40 3.63
N ARG A 46 -10.91 4.63 4.79
CA ARG A 46 -12.16 3.95 5.11
C ARG A 46 -13.33 4.55 4.36
N LEU A 47 -13.25 5.84 4.06
CA LEU A 47 -14.32 6.56 3.41
C LEU A 47 -13.86 7.00 2.03
N TRP A 48 -14.81 7.12 1.11
CA TRP A 48 -14.50 7.58 -0.23
C TRP A 48 -14.16 9.08 -0.19
N PRO A 49 -13.13 9.52 -0.92
CA PRO A 49 -12.75 10.93 -0.90
C PRO A 49 -13.85 11.81 -1.48
N ARG A 50 -14.14 12.89 -0.77
CA ARG A 50 -15.20 13.81 -1.18
C ARG A 50 -14.87 14.42 -2.54
N GLY A 51 -15.87 14.46 -3.41
CA GLY A 51 -15.74 15.12 -4.70
C GLY A 51 -15.00 14.32 -5.76
N GLN A 52 -14.58 13.10 -5.47
CA GLN A 52 -13.87 12.30 -6.46
C GLN A 52 -14.80 11.26 -7.06
N ARG A 53 -14.79 11.13 -8.37
CA ARG A 53 -15.52 10.07 -9.07
C ARG A 53 -14.60 8.88 -9.25
N LYS A 54 -15.18 7.71 -9.50
CA LYS A 54 -14.38 6.51 -9.76
C LYS A 54 -13.41 6.73 -10.90
N THR A 55 -13.86 7.41 -11.95
CA THR A 55 -13.02 7.67 -13.12
C THR A 55 -11.86 8.61 -12.78
N ASP A 56 -12.04 9.48 -11.79
CA ASP A 56 -10.98 10.41 -11.43
C ASP A 56 -9.79 9.68 -10.81
N LEU A 57 -10.04 8.61 -10.10
CA LEU A 57 -8.99 7.90 -9.38
C LEU A 57 -8.47 6.69 -10.12
N SER A 58 -9.30 6.07 -10.95
CA SER A 58 -8.95 4.86 -11.69
C SER A 58 -8.28 3.84 -10.79
N LEU A 59 -8.94 3.51 -9.69
CA LEU A 59 -8.38 2.59 -8.71
C LEU A 59 -8.37 1.17 -9.22
N VAL A 60 -7.33 0.42 -8.82
CA VAL A 60 -7.34 -1.02 -8.97
C VAL A 60 -8.00 -1.65 -7.75
N ASN A 61 -7.85 -1.03 -6.58
CA ASN A 61 -8.35 -1.62 -5.34
C ASN A 61 -8.66 -0.52 -4.33
N TRP A 62 -9.62 -0.79 -3.47
CA TRP A 62 -9.92 0.06 -2.32
C TRP A 62 -9.66 -0.77 -1.08
N ALA A 63 -8.51 -0.54 -0.44
CA ALA A 63 -8.05 -1.36 0.66
C ALA A 63 -8.57 -0.81 2.00
N ARG A 64 -9.88 -0.86 2.19
CA ARG A 64 -10.50 -0.36 3.42
C ARG A 64 -9.96 -1.06 4.65
N ASN A 65 -9.71 -2.36 4.54
CA ASN A 65 -9.30 -3.13 5.71
C ASN A 65 -7.86 -2.87 6.13
N LEU A 66 -7.11 -2.19 5.28
CA LEU A 66 -5.75 -1.78 5.63
C LEU A 66 -5.69 -0.32 6.08
N ALA A 67 -6.82 0.39 6.07
CA ALA A 67 -6.89 1.72 6.63
C ALA A 67 -7.03 1.64 8.15
N PRO A 68 -6.72 2.72 8.88
CA PRO A 68 -6.92 2.70 10.33
C PRO A 68 -8.39 2.46 10.66
N SER A 69 -8.65 1.80 11.78
CA SER A 69 -10.02 1.56 12.21
C SER A 69 -10.76 2.87 12.41
N THR A 70 -12.08 2.81 12.35
CA THR A 70 -12.90 3.99 12.58
C THR A 70 -12.63 4.58 13.97
N ALA A 71 -12.50 3.72 14.97
CA ALA A 71 -12.23 4.17 16.34
C ALA A 71 -10.90 4.90 16.41
N LEU A 72 -9.87 4.37 15.76
CA LEU A 72 -8.55 4.99 15.77
C LEU A 72 -8.56 6.32 15.04
N ARG A 73 -9.26 6.39 13.90
CA ARG A 73 -9.36 7.64 13.14
C ARG A 73 -10.07 8.72 13.98
N GLN A 74 -11.13 8.36 14.66
CA GLN A 74 -11.87 9.31 15.50
C GLN A 74 -11.04 9.78 16.67
N TRP A 75 -10.30 8.87 17.28
CA TRP A 75 -9.42 9.23 18.38
C TRP A 75 -8.33 10.21 17.94
N PHE A 76 -7.71 9.92 16.79
CA PHE A 76 -6.62 10.76 16.28
C PHE A 76 -7.12 12.13 15.87
N HIS A 77 -8.24 12.19 15.17
CA HIS A 77 -8.91 13.43 14.79
C HIS A 77 -7.95 14.47 14.19
N HIS A 78 -7.00 14.01 13.37
CA HIS A 78 -6.03 14.87 12.69
C HIS A 78 -5.24 15.78 13.64
N ASP A 79 -5.00 15.34 14.85
CA ASP A 79 -4.24 16.10 15.84
C ASP A 79 -2.78 15.69 15.78
N PRO A 80 -1.88 16.56 15.27
CA PRO A 80 -0.47 16.17 15.14
C PRO A 80 0.19 15.84 16.49
N ALA A 81 -0.34 16.37 17.59
CA ALA A 81 0.21 16.04 18.91
C ALA A 81 0.03 14.57 19.26
N LEU A 82 -0.95 13.90 18.63
CA LEU A 82 -1.23 12.49 18.87
C LEU A 82 -0.56 11.58 17.83
N TRP A 83 0.26 12.14 16.94
CA TRP A 83 0.79 11.42 15.79
C TRP A 83 1.57 10.17 16.18
N GLU A 84 2.48 10.28 17.14
CA GLU A 84 3.33 9.14 17.48
C GLU A 84 2.52 8.00 18.07
N GLU A 85 1.54 8.33 18.91
CA GLU A 85 0.67 7.29 19.46
C GLU A 85 -0.26 6.73 18.38
N PHE A 86 -0.75 7.56 17.48
CA PHE A 86 -1.54 7.09 16.35
C PHE A 86 -0.73 6.08 15.54
N ARG A 87 0.51 6.42 15.22
CA ARG A 87 1.36 5.56 14.45
C ARG A 87 1.53 4.20 15.12
N GLN A 88 1.80 4.20 16.41
CA GLN A 88 1.98 2.95 17.16
C GLN A 88 0.70 2.11 17.17
N ARG A 89 -0.44 2.75 17.38
CA ARG A 89 -1.71 2.05 17.40
C ARG A 89 -2.07 1.49 16.03
N TYR A 90 -1.81 2.25 14.98
CA TYR A 90 -2.11 1.79 13.64
C TYR A 90 -1.18 0.63 13.25
N MET A 91 0.10 0.71 13.61
CA MET A 91 1.01 -0.40 13.39
C MET A 91 0.51 -1.67 14.06
N ALA A 92 -0.03 -1.55 15.27
CA ALA A 92 -0.59 -2.70 15.97
C ALA A 92 -1.79 -3.27 15.23
N GLU A 93 -2.66 -2.42 14.70
CA GLU A 93 -3.79 -2.88 13.88
C GLU A 93 -3.29 -3.62 12.64
N LEU A 94 -2.25 -3.09 12.01
CA LEU A 94 -1.70 -3.69 10.79
C LEU A 94 -1.07 -5.05 11.04
N GLN A 95 -0.54 -5.29 12.24
CA GLN A 95 0.02 -6.61 12.56
C GLN A 95 -1.06 -7.70 12.48
N ASP A 96 -2.31 -7.34 12.66
CA ASP A 96 -3.41 -8.29 12.52
C ASP A 96 -3.87 -8.42 11.08
N ARG A 97 -3.26 -7.68 10.17
CA ARG A 97 -3.66 -7.65 8.76
C ARG A 97 -2.51 -8.04 7.83
N VAL A 98 -1.52 -8.75 8.34
CA VAL A 98 -0.36 -9.15 7.52
C VAL A 98 -0.78 -9.92 6.27
N PRO A 99 -1.72 -10.88 6.32
CA PRO A 99 -2.10 -11.56 5.08
C PRO A 99 -2.65 -10.62 4.03
N GLU A 100 -3.48 -9.64 4.42
CA GLU A 100 -4.03 -8.67 3.46
C GLU A 100 -2.93 -7.78 2.90
N ALA A 101 -1.98 -7.37 3.75
CA ALA A 101 -0.86 -6.55 3.31
C ALA A 101 0.03 -7.32 2.33
N GLN A 102 0.29 -8.59 2.61
CA GLN A 102 1.10 -9.40 1.70
C GLN A 102 0.40 -9.64 0.38
N ALA A 103 -0.92 -9.82 0.41
CA ALA A 103 -1.69 -9.97 -0.82
C ALA A 103 -1.61 -8.70 -1.66
N LEU A 104 -1.64 -7.54 -1.02
CA LEU A 104 -1.52 -6.27 -1.74
C LEU A 104 -0.16 -6.15 -2.41
N LEU A 105 0.91 -6.47 -1.68
CA LEU A 105 2.25 -6.40 -2.25
C LEU A 105 2.39 -7.35 -3.43
N SER A 106 1.87 -8.56 -3.32
CA SER A 106 1.93 -9.52 -4.41
C SER A 106 1.15 -9.03 -5.63
N ALA A 107 -0.02 -8.46 -5.40
CA ALA A 107 -0.86 -7.99 -6.51
C ALA A 107 -0.20 -6.87 -7.28
N ALA A 108 0.67 -6.09 -6.64
CA ALA A 108 1.34 -4.96 -7.28
C ALA A 108 2.69 -5.35 -7.88
N THR A 109 3.00 -6.63 -7.94
CA THR A 109 4.29 -7.09 -8.46
C THR A 109 4.56 -6.53 -9.85
N GLY A 110 5.74 -5.97 -10.04
CA GLY A 110 6.17 -5.44 -11.33
C GLY A 110 5.68 -4.04 -11.65
N GLN A 111 4.96 -3.42 -10.73
CA GLN A 111 4.45 -2.05 -10.91
C GLN A 111 4.76 -1.23 -9.69
N ASP A 112 4.62 0.08 -9.79
CA ASP A 112 4.63 0.93 -8.60
C ASP A 112 3.33 0.71 -7.85
N LEU A 113 3.41 0.59 -6.55
CA LEU A 113 2.24 0.57 -5.69
C LEU A 113 1.97 2.01 -5.27
N VAL A 114 0.84 2.56 -5.67
CA VAL A 114 0.50 3.96 -5.40
C VAL A 114 -0.58 3.99 -4.33
N LEU A 115 -0.20 4.41 -3.13
CA LEU A 115 -1.12 4.49 -1.99
C LEU A 115 -1.75 5.88 -1.98
N LEU A 116 -3.05 5.93 -2.17
CA LEU A 116 -3.77 7.20 -2.28
C LEU A 116 -4.44 7.54 -0.96
N TYR A 117 -4.26 8.77 -0.52
CA TYR A 117 -4.88 9.26 0.71
C TYR A 117 -5.56 10.60 0.47
N ALA A 118 -6.46 10.97 1.37
CA ALA A 118 -7.27 12.18 1.21
C ALA A 118 -7.03 13.24 2.28
N ALA A 119 -6.33 12.91 3.35
CA ALA A 119 -6.10 13.86 4.44
C ALA A 119 -5.35 15.10 3.95
N HIS A 120 -5.64 16.25 4.52
CA HIS A 120 -4.92 17.46 4.14
C HIS A 120 -3.48 17.45 4.63
N ASP A 121 -3.22 16.83 5.77
CA ASP A 121 -1.89 16.83 6.37
C ASP A 121 -1.02 15.81 5.67
N GLN A 122 -0.02 16.28 4.93
CA GLN A 122 0.86 15.41 4.18
C GLN A 122 1.94 14.76 5.03
N GLN A 123 2.08 15.19 6.27
CA GLN A 123 3.11 14.67 7.15
C GLN A 123 2.56 13.80 8.27
N HIS A 124 1.24 13.78 8.46
CA HIS A 124 0.62 13.03 9.54
C HIS A 124 -0.64 12.34 9.00
N ASN A 125 -0.46 11.31 8.20
CA ASN A 125 -1.61 10.60 7.63
C ASN A 125 -1.35 9.10 7.62
N GLY A 126 -2.42 8.32 7.50
CA GLY A 126 -2.33 6.88 7.58
C GLY A 126 -1.51 6.24 6.47
N ALA A 127 -1.49 6.86 5.27
CA ALA A 127 -0.74 6.28 4.16
C ALA A 127 0.74 6.21 4.45
N LEU A 128 1.27 7.19 5.21
CA LEU A 128 2.68 7.17 5.59
C LEU A 128 2.99 5.95 6.46
N VAL A 129 2.13 5.65 7.42
CA VAL A 129 2.33 4.52 8.31
C VAL A 129 2.19 3.21 7.55
N LEU A 130 1.18 3.12 6.69
CA LEU A 130 0.99 1.90 5.90
C LEU A 130 2.19 1.66 4.99
N ALA A 131 2.72 2.71 4.36
CA ALA A 131 3.90 2.56 3.50
C ALA A 131 5.09 2.04 4.31
N GLU A 132 5.28 2.55 5.50
CA GLU A 132 6.35 2.09 6.39
C GLU A 132 6.18 0.60 6.71
N PHE A 133 4.95 0.22 7.07
CA PHE A 133 4.65 -1.18 7.39
C PHE A 133 4.91 -2.09 6.19
N LEU A 134 4.47 -1.68 5.01
CA LEU A 134 4.65 -2.48 3.79
C LEU A 134 6.13 -2.60 3.43
N ARG A 135 6.89 -1.53 3.57
CA ARG A 135 8.33 -1.58 3.30
C ARG A 135 9.04 -2.53 4.26
N ASP A 136 8.63 -2.53 5.52
CA ASP A 136 9.20 -3.44 6.49
C ASP A 136 8.89 -4.90 6.13
N LEU A 137 7.69 -5.19 5.64
CA LEU A 137 7.35 -6.54 5.21
C LEU A 137 8.22 -7.00 4.05
N ILE A 138 8.51 -6.11 3.12
CA ILE A 138 9.34 -6.46 1.97
C ILE A 138 10.77 -6.77 2.41
N GLN A 139 11.30 -5.98 3.32
CA GLN A 139 12.69 -6.13 3.72
C GLN A 139 12.88 -7.15 4.81
N GLU A 140 11.80 -7.58 5.44
CA GLU A 140 11.90 -8.48 6.55
C GLU A 140 12.37 -9.80 6.06
N PRO A 141 13.49 -10.28 6.53
CA PRO A 141 13.96 -11.57 6.10
C PRO A 141 13.03 -12.55 6.65
N LYS A 142 12.57 -13.27 6.25
CA LYS A 142 11.72 -14.16 6.59
C LYS A 142 12.11 -14.85 7.65
N GLY A 143 12.28 -14.82 8.13
CA GLY A 143 12.75 -15.64 9.07
C GLY A 143 13.15 -15.59 10.17
#